data_b12f886c8cd5008b6baa50e6707bab8c
#
_entry.id   b12f886c8cd5008b6baa50e6707bab8c
#
_cell.length_a   1.000
_cell.length_b   1.000
_cell.length_c   1.000
_cell.angle_alpha   90.00
_cell.angle_beta   90.00
_cell.angle_gamma   90.00
#
_symmetry.space_group_name_H-M   'P 1'
#
loop_
_entity.id
_entity.type
_entity.pdbx_description
1 polymer ?
#
loop_
_entity_poly.entity_id
_entity_poly.type
_entity_poly.pdbx_seq_one_letter_code
_entity_poly.pdbx_strand_id
1 'polypeptide(L)'
;IPEGYSVRQIVSLLAKYGVNSEAALLSAAERGSFDYSFLDSGKSGIARLEGYLFPDTYEFFVNEDPSHAICRLLDNFSQRMDDELMTQVEESGYSLEEILIIASLIEKETDGKDRTNIASVIFNRLNNVGETYHKHEIDAAVIYGLGYANGENYAGPLTQADLNKDTPYNLRMHEGLPPTPICNPGLASIRAALEPADTNYY
;
A
#
# COMPACT_ATOMS: atom_id res chain seq x y z
N ILE A 1 14.75 1.97 1.90
CA ILE A 1 13.43 1.35 2.16
C ILE A 1 13.03 0.59 0.93
N PRO A 2 12.85 -0.75 1.02
CA PRO A 2 12.43 -1.56 -0.10
C PRO A 2 10.98 -1.30 -0.53
N GLU A 3 10.70 -1.49 -1.82
CA GLU A 3 9.34 -1.54 -2.34
C GLU A 3 8.55 -2.68 -1.68
N GLY A 4 7.25 -2.52 -1.56
CA GLY A 4 6.36 -3.52 -0.98
C GLY A 4 6.40 -3.65 0.56
N TYR A 5 7.13 -2.78 1.27
CA TYR A 5 7.09 -2.74 2.73
C TYR A 5 5.83 -2.03 3.23
N SER A 6 5.18 -2.59 4.25
CA SER A 6 4.11 -1.90 4.99
C SER A 6 4.70 -0.83 5.92
N VAL A 7 3.85 0.09 6.40
CA VAL A 7 4.24 1.10 7.41
C VAL A 7 4.92 0.45 8.62
N ARG A 8 4.39 -0.68 9.13
CA ARG A 8 5.01 -1.40 10.24
C ARG A 8 6.40 -1.94 9.90
N GLN A 9 6.57 -2.49 8.71
CA GLN A 9 7.87 -2.99 8.26
C GLN A 9 8.88 -1.85 8.10
N ILE A 10 8.43 -0.69 7.60
CA ILE A 10 9.27 0.52 7.51
C ILE A 10 9.67 1.00 8.91
N VAL A 11 8.72 1.09 9.85
CA VAL A 11 9.01 1.46 11.25
C VAL A 11 10.04 0.54 11.87
N SER A 12 9.85 -0.78 11.75
CA SER A 12 10.82 -1.78 12.26
C SER A 12 12.19 -1.63 11.60
N LEU A 13 12.24 -1.35 10.28
CA LEU A 13 13.48 -1.12 9.56
C LEU A 13 14.21 0.14 10.06
N LEU A 14 13.50 1.26 10.20
CA LEU A 14 14.08 2.50 10.73
C LEU A 14 14.61 2.32 12.15
N ALA A 15 13.88 1.61 13.01
CA ALA A 15 14.31 1.30 14.37
C ALA A 15 15.58 0.42 14.36
N LYS A 16 15.63 -0.60 13.51
CA LYS A 16 16.81 -1.46 13.34
C LYS A 16 18.08 -0.67 12.98
N TYR A 17 17.94 0.40 12.19
CA TYR A 17 19.07 1.25 11.80
C TYR A 17 19.32 2.41 12.79
N GLY A 18 18.62 2.46 13.92
CA GLY A 18 18.86 3.42 15.00
C GLY A 18 18.33 4.83 14.73
N VAL A 19 17.38 4.97 13.78
CA VAL A 19 16.73 6.26 13.52
C VAL A 19 15.98 6.73 14.76
N ASN A 20 15.18 5.86 15.37
CA ASN A 20 14.60 6.05 16.71
C ASN A 20 14.07 4.70 17.23
N SER A 21 13.53 4.67 18.44
CA SER A 21 12.87 3.46 18.97
C SER A 21 11.62 3.10 18.15
N GLU A 22 11.35 1.81 17.99
CA GLU A 22 10.17 1.34 17.25
C GLU A 22 8.87 1.90 17.83
N ALA A 23 8.77 1.98 19.15
CA ALA A 23 7.61 2.54 19.84
C ALA A 23 7.41 4.03 19.53
N ALA A 24 8.48 4.82 19.47
CA ALA A 24 8.39 6.25 19.14
C ALA A 24 7.99 6.47 17.67
N LEU A 25 8.60 5.72 16.74
CA LEU A 25 8.28 5.76 15.32
C LEU A 25 6.83 5.32 15.06
N LEU A 26 6.37 4.24 15.69
CA LEU A 26 5.00 3.78 15.58
C LEU A 26 4.02 4.80 16.15
N SER A 27 4.30 5.37 17.31
CA SER A 27 3.48 6.42 17.92
C SER A 27 3.37 7.66 17.02
N ALA A 28 4.46 8.07 16.37
CA ALA A 28 4.44 9.17 15.41
C ALA A 28 3.61 8.82 14.17
N ALA A 29 3.76 7.61 13.62
CA ALA A 29 2.96 7.16 12.48
C ALA A 29 1.46 7.11 12.81
N GLU A 30 1.08 6.66 14.00
CA GLU A 30 -0.31 6.56 14.44
C GLU A 30 -0.96 7.92 14.74
N ARG A 31 -0.24 8.83 15.36
CA ARG A 31 -0.77 10.03 16.02
C ARG A 31 -0.15 11.35 15.58
N GLY A 32 0.95 11.31 14.83
CA GLY A 32 1.60 12.52 14.33
C GLY A 32 0.66 13.35 13.46
N SER A 33 0.82 14.66 13.46
CA SER A 33 0.11 15.54 12.53
C SER A 33 0.99 15.75 11.30
N PHE A 34 0.46 15.37 10.13
CA PHE A 34 1.13 15.52 8.84
C PHE A 34 0.22 16.33 7.92
N ASP A 35 0.71 17.49 7.49
CA ASP A 35 -0.06 18.43 6.67
C ASP A 35 0.29 18.24 5.18
N TYR A 36 -0.29 17.21 4.58
CA TYR A 36 -0.18 16.90 3.16
C TYR A 36 -1.57 16.75 2.57
N SER A 37 -1.83 17.41 1.46
CA SER A 37 -3.14 17.43 0.79
C SER A 37 -3.61 16.06 0.30
N PHE A 38 -2.69 15.14 0.06
CA PHE A 38 -2.99 13.78 -0.38
C PHE A 38 -3.35 12.83 0.77
N LEU A 39 -3.13 13.21 2.03
CA LEU A 39 -3.53 12.39 3.17
C LEU A 39 -4.97 12.69 3.57
N ASP A 40 -5.77 11.63 3.72
CA ASP A 40 -7.12 11.76 4.22
C ASP A 40 -7.14 12.06 5.73
N SER A 41 -7.57 13.27 6.09
CA SER A 41 -7.70 13.72 7.48
C SER A 41 -8.77 12.96 8.27
N GLY A 42 -9.67 12.25 7.61
CA GLY A 42 -10.70 11.39 8.23
C GLY A 42 -10.16 10.04 8.69
N LYS A 43 -8.99 9.63 8.20
CA LYS A 43 -8.35 8.38 8.58
C LYS A 43 -7.45 8.55 9.81
N SER A 44 -7.34 7.48 10.60
CA SER A 44 -6.54 7.42 11.82
C SER A 44 -5.64 6.19 11.85
N GLY A 45 -4.69 6.16 12.80
CA GLY A 45 -3.74 5.07 12.92
C GLY A 45 -2.74 5.01 11.78
N ILE A 46 -2.01 3.91 11.69
CA ILE A 46 -0.97 3.72 10.65
C ILE A 46 -1.55 3.56 9.25
N ALA A 47 -2.81 3.12 9.13
CA ALA A 47 -3.49 2.89 7.85
C ALA A 47 -3.55 4.15 6.97
N ARG A 48 -3.61 5.34 7.58
CA ARG A 48 -3.59 6.63 6.85
C ARG A 48 -2.29 6.91 6.10
N LEU A 49 -1.18 6.24 6.47
CA LEU A 49 0.13 6.39 5.86
C LEU A 49 0.46 5.25 4.90
N GLU A 50 -0.35 4.18 4.89
CA GLU A 50 -0.09 3.04 4.02
C GLU A 50 -0.23 3.43 2.55
N GLY A 51 0.80 3.14 1.76
CA GLY A 51 0.91 3.54 0.36
C GLY A 51 1.62 4.88 0.13
N TYR A 52 1.81 5.70 1.17
CA TYR A 52 2.36 7.06 1.05
C TYR A 52 3.81 7.22 1.55
N LEU A 53 4.38 6.19 2.21
CA LEU A 53 5.79 6.21 2.63
C LEU A 53 6.68 5.69 1.50
N PHE A 54 7.03 6.57 0.56
CA PHE A 54 7.65 6.17 -0.71
C PHE A 54 8.94 5.36 -0.52
N PRO A 55 9.08 4.19 -1.18
CA PRO A 55 10.30 3.38 -1.14
C PRO A 55 11.44 4.04 -1.93
N ASP A 56 12.57 4.28 -1.27
CA ASP A 56 13.76 4.86 -1.88
C ASP A 56 14.97 4.67 -0.94
N THR A 57 16.12 5.21 -1.33
CA THR A 57 17.30 5.32 -0.48
C THR A 57 17.30 6.65 0.26
N TYR A 58 17.37 6.58 1.58
CA TYR A 58 17.30 7.75 2.48
C TYR A 58 18.51 7.82 3.41
N GLU A 59 18.89 9.03 3.77
CA GLU A 59 19.81 9.31 4.85
C GLU A 59 19.05 9.80 6.07
N PHE A 60 19.27 9.15 7.22
CA PHE A 60 18.68 9.50 8.51
C PHE A 60 19.78 9.72 9.56
N PHE A 61 19.49 10.58 10.53
CA PHE A 61 20.33 10.70 11.71
C PHE A 61 19.96 9.66 12.75
N VAL A 62 20.95 9.22 13.53
CA VAL A 62 20.71 8.40 14.72
C VAL A 62 19.95 9.25 15.75
N ASN A 63 18.88 8.70 16.32
CA ASN A 63 17.93 9.40 17.21
C ASN A 63 17.26 10.62 16.57
N GLU A 64 17.02 10.58 15.26
CA GLU A 64 16.22 11.58 14.56
C GLU A 64 14.80 11.67 15.14
N ASP A 65 14.19 12.85 15.13
CA ASP A 65 12.78 12.99 15.50
C ASP A 65 11.90 12.10 14.64
N PRO A 66 11.05 11.25 15.24
CA PRO A 66 10.22 10.29 14.50
C PRO A 66 9.30 10.93 13.46
N SER A 67 8.73 12.11 13.76
CA SER A 67 7.85 12.80 12.81
C SER A 67 8.65 13.35 11.64
N HIS A 68 9.86 13.86 11.85
CA HIS A 68 10.74 14.30 10.77
C HIS A 68 11.16 13.13 9.87
N ALA A 69 11.45 11.96 10.46
CA ALA A 69 11.77 10.77 9.68
C ALA A 69 10.60 10.36 8.77
N ILE A 70 9.36 10.40 9.27
CA ILE A 70 8.16 10.10 8.48
C ILE A 70 7.92 11.17 7.42
N CYS A 71 8.04 12.47 7.76
CA CYS A 71 7.90 13.56 6.79
C CYS A 71 8.84 13.40 5.61
N ARG A 72 10.10 12.98 5.83
CA ARG A 72 11.05 12.73 4.74
C ARG A 72 10.56 11.70 3.71
N LEU A 73 9.81 10.69 4.14
CA LEU A 73 9.20 9.70 3.26
C LEU A 73 8.00 10.28 2.51
N LEU A 74 7.18 11.08 3.19
CA LEU A 74 6.03 11.77 2.61
C LEU A 74 6.46 12.88 1.64
N ASP A 75 7.52 13.61 1.95
CA ASP A 75 8.10 14.62 1.05
C ASP A 75 8.58 13.97 -0.26
N ASN A 76 9.25 12.81 -0.17
CA ASN A 76 9.66 12.09 -1.35
C ASN A 76 8.46 11.56 -2.15
N PHE A 77 7.41 11.06 -1.48
CA PHE A 77 6.16 10.70 -2.16
C PHE A 77 5.61 11.88 -2.95
N SER A 78 5.50 13.06 -2.32
CA SER A 78 5.04 14.28 -3.00
C SER A 78 5.88 14.65 -4.22
N GLN A 79 7.20 14.45 -4.15
CA GLN A 79 8.11 14.74 -5.26
C GLN A 79 8.00 13.71 -6.39
N ARG A 80 7.74 12.44 -6.06
CA ARG A 80 7.62 11.35 -7.04
C ARG A 80 6.27 11.34 -7.75
N MET A 81 5.23 11.79 -7.06
CA MET A 81 3.89 12.02 -7.63
C MET A 81 3.86 13.44 -8.23
N ASP A 82 4.60 13.62 -9.31
CA ASP A 82 4.69 14.88 -10.03
C ASP A 82 3.38 15.27 -10.75
N ASP A 83 3.34 16.45 -11.33
CA ASP A 83 2.16 16.99 -12.00
C ASP A 83 1.68 16.07 -13.16
N GLU A 84 2.61 15.39 -13.84
CA GLU A 84 2.27 14.45 -14.93
C GLU A 84 1.52 13.24 -14.38
N LEU A 85 2.04 12.60 -13.33
CA LEU A 85 1.39 11.45 -12.70
C LEU A 85 0.06 11.84 -12.06
N MET A 86 -0.01 13.00 -11.41
CA MET A 86 -1.26 13.47 -10.82
C MET A 86 -2.32 13.76 -11.90
N THR A 87 -1.92 14.27 -13.08
CA THR A 87 -2.83 14.41 -14.22
C THR A 87 -3.33 13.05 -14.70
N GLN A 88 -2.47 12.04 -14.77
CA GLN A 88 -2.88 10.67 -15.14
C GLN A 88 -3.84 10.07 -14.11
N VAL A 89 -3.65 10.35 -12.80
CA VAL A 89 -4.60 9.95 -11.76
C VAL A 89 -5.97 10.58 -12.02
N GLU A 90 -6.03 11.89 -12.28
CA GLU A 90 -7.29 12.60 -12.57
C GLU A 90 -7.98 12.03 -13.83
N GLU A 91 -7.22 11.76 -14.90
CA GLU A 91 -7.73 11.20 -16.16
C GLU A 91 -8.19 9.75 -16.03
N SER A 92 -7.65 8.98 -15.09
CA SER A 92 -8.03 7.58 -14.86
C SER A 92 -9.47 7.40 -14.37
N GLY A 93 -10.04 8.44 -13.75
CA GLY A 93 -11.35 8.38 -13.10
C GLY A 93 -11.35 7.71 -11.73
N TYR A 94 -10.18 7.30 -11.22
CA TYR A 94 -9.97 6.77 -9.87
C TYR A 94 -9.31 7.83 -8.98
N SER A 95 -9.56 7.78 -7.69
CA SER A 95 -8.84 8.60 -6.72
C SER A 95 -7.38 8.16 -6.60
N LEU A 96 -6.50 9.06 -6.13
CA LEU A 96 -5.10 8.71 -5.84
C LEU A 96 -5.02 7.50 -4.89
N GLU A 97 -5.88 7.44 -3.89
CA GLU A 97 -5.91 6.32 -2.95
C GLU A 97 -6.25 4.99 -3.64
N GLU A 98 -7.26 4.97 -4.51
CA GLU A 98 -7.61 3.76 -5.27
C GLU A 98 -6.47 3.31 -6.18
N ILE A 99 -5.77 4.24 -6.83
CA ILE A 99 -4.57 3.93 -7.61
C ILE A 99 -3.47 3.34 -6.72
N LEU A 100 -3.22 3.90 -5.54
CA LEU A 100 -2.23 3.35 -4.59
C LEU A 100 -2.65 1.98 -4.03
N ILE A 101 -3.94 1.76 -3.80
CA ILE A 101 -4.46 0.44 -3.42
C ILE A 101 -4.14 -0.57 -4.52
N ILE A 102 -4.52 -0.28 -5.77
CA ILE A 102 -4.26 -1.15 -6.92
C ILE A 102 -2.74 -1.37 -7.09
N ALA A 103 -1.94 -0.31 -7.04
CA ALA A 103 -0.48 -0.41 -7.12
C ALA A 103 0.11 -1.29 -6.01
N SER A 104 -0.43 -1.22 -4.79
CA SER A 104 0.03 -2.08 -3.68
C SER A 104 -0.31 -3.55 -3.89
N LEU A 105 -1.45 -3.85 -4.51
CA LEU A 105 -1.82 -5.22 -4.90
C LEU A 105 -0.87 -5.72 -6.00
N ILE A 106 -0.62 -4.92 -7.03
CA ILE A 106 0.34 -5.24 -8.10
C ILE A 106 1.73 -5.52 -7.51
N GLU A 107 2.20 -4.64 -6.60
CA GLU A 107 3.53 -4.76 -5.98
C GLU A 107 3.71 -6.08 -5.22
N LYS A 108 2.64 -6.61 -4.64
CA LYS A 108 2.67 -7.86 -3.87
C LYS A 108 2.51 -9.12 -4.71
N GLU A 109 2.00 -9.01 -5.94
CA GLU A 109 1.75 -10.13 -6.84
C GLU A 109 2.82 -10.26 -7.94
N THR A 110 3.52 -9.18 -8.28
CA THR A 110 4.48 -9.16 -9.40
C THR A 110 5.81 -9.83 -9.07
N ASP A 111 6.41 -10.48 -10.08
CA ASP A 111 7.82 -10.87 -10.09
C ASP A 111 8.74 -9.77 -10.71
N GLY A 112 8.17 -8.62 -11.05
CA GLY A 112 8.85 -7.46 -11.63
C GLY A 112 8.68 -7.29 -13.14
N LYS A 113 8.04 -8.22 -13.86
CA LYS A 113 7.97 -8.22 -15.34
C LYS A 113 6.57 -8.06 -15.91
N ASP A 114 5.54 -8.29 -15.11
CA ASP A 114 4.16 -8.49 -15.54
C ASP A 114 3.16 -7.50 -14.92
N ARG A 115 3.66 -6.40 -14.33
CA ARG A 115 2.85 -5.43 -13.58
C ARG A 115 1.62 -4.94 -14.35
N THR A 116 1.77 -4.60 -15.63
CA THR A 116 0.66 -4.10 -16.46
C THR A 116 -0.39 -5.18 -16.75
N ASN A 117 0.01 -6.46 -16.86
CA ASN A 117 -0.92 -7.57 -17.00
C ASN A 117 -1.67 -7.83 -15.69
N ILE A 118 -0.97 -7.78 -14.53
CA ILE A 118 -1.61 -7.88 -13.21
C ILE A 118 -2.61 -6.73 -13.02
N ALA A 119 -2.22 -5.50 -13.39
CA ALA A 119 -3.13 -4.35 -13.38
C ALA A 119 -4.40 -4.63 -14.22
N SER A 120 -4.22 -5.14 -15.44
CA SER A 120 -5.35 -5.51 -16.32
C SER A 120 -6.29 -6.53 -15.64
N VAL A 121 -5.75 -7.58 -15.00
CA VAL A 121 -6.55 -8.57 -14.26
C VAL A 121 -7.34 -7.90 -13.13
N ILE A 122 -6.69 -7.02 -12.35
CA ILE A 122 -7.36 -6.31 -11.24
C ILE A 122 -8.50 -5.45 -11.78
N PHE A 123 -8.28 -4.65 -12.81
CA PHE A 123 -9.32 -3.81 -13.40
C PHE A 123 -10.44 -4.64 -14.05
N ASN A 124 -10.12 -5.73 -14.73
CA ASN A 124 -11.11 -6.61 -15.33
C ASN A 124 -12.01 -7.21 -14.25
N ARG A 125 -11.44 -7.70 -13.14
CA ARG A 125 -12.22 -8.22 -12.00
C ARG A 125 -13.02 -7.13 -11.30
N LEU A 126 -12.47 -5.92 -11.16
CA LEU A 126 -13.14 -4.79 -10.52
C LEU A 126 -14.36 -4.33 -11.34
N ASN A 127 -14.28 -4.35 -12.67
CA ASN A 127 -15.30 -3.80 -13.57
C ASN A 127 -16.26 -4.86 -14.12
N ASN A 128 -15.95 -6.15 -14.00
CA ASN A 128 -16.76 -7.22 -14.59
C ASN A 128 -17.57 -7.98 -13.54
N VAL A 129 -18.88 -7.82 -13.60
CA VAL A 129 -19.85 -8.43 -12.67
C VAL A 129 -20.02 -9.95 -12.86
N GLY A 130 -19.56 -10.51 -14.01
CA GLY A 130 -20.06 -11.83 -14.47
C GLY A 130 -19.42 -13.04 -13.81
N GLU A 131 -18.07 -13.13 -13.78
CA GLU A 131 -17.39 -14.40 -13.49
C GLU A 131 -16.70 -14.44 -12.13
N THR A 132 -16.23 -13.30 -11.63
CA THR A 132 -15.43 -13.22 -10.39
C THR A 132 -16.19 -12.60 -9.23
N TYR A 133 -17.42 -12.11 -9.44
CA TYR A 133 -18.20 -11.37 -8.44
C TYR A 133 -17.41 -10.20 -7.82
N HIS A 134 -16.57 -9.51 -8.63
CA HIS A 134 -15.66 -8.43 -8.19
C HIS A 134 -14.65 -8.83 -7.09
N LYS A 135 -14.34 -10.12 -6.95
CA LYS A 135 -13.39 -10.64 -5.96
C LYS A 135 -12.01 -10.83 -6.59
N HIS A 136 -10.99 -10.31 -5.92
CA HIS A 136 -9.61 -10.36 -6.43
C HIS A 136 -8.85 -11.62 -6.01
N GLU A 137 -9.21 -12.22 -4.87
CA GLU A 137 -8.58 -13.44 -4.32
C GLU A 137 -7.06 -13.33 -4.10
N ILE A 138 -6.59 -12.13 -3.76
CA ILE A 138 -5.17 -11.83 -3.53
C ILE A 138 -4.77 -12.22 -2.10
N ASP A 139 -3.89 -13.20 -1.97
CA ASP A 139 -3.42 -13.71 -0.68
C ASP A 139 -2.64 -12.68 0.14
N ALA A 140 -1.90 -11.81 -0.53
CA ALA A 140 -1.16 -10.73 0.13
C ALA A 140 -2.08 -9.77 0.91
N ALA A 141 -3.29 -9.53 0.41
CA ALA A 141 -4.28 -8.72 1.13
C ALA A 141 -4.79 -9.42 2.40
N VAL A 142 -5.00 -10.74 2.34
CA VAL A 142 -5.34 -11.54 3.54
C VAL A 142 -4.22 -11.47 4.57
N ILE A 143 -2.96 -11.68 4.15
CA ILE A 143 -1.77 -11.59 5.01
C ILE A 143 -1.70 -10.23 5.70
N TYR A 144 -1.87 -9.14 4.93
CA TYR A 144 -1.88 -7.79 5.49
C TYR A 144 -3.02 -7.60 6.51
N GLY A 145 -4.23 -8.01 6.18
CA GLY A 145 -5.39 -7.90 7.07
C GLY A 145 -5.24 -8.65 8.39
N LEU A 146 -4.64 -9.85 8.36
CA LEU A 146 -4.33 -10.62 9.55
C LEU A 146 -3.31 -9.93 10.46
N GLY A 147 -2.23 -9.40 9.86
CA GLY A 147 -1.22 -8.62 10.59
C GLY A 147 -1.79 -7.32 11.14
N TYR A 148 -2.57 -6.60 10.34
CA TYR A 148 -3.21 -5.35 10.74
C TYR A 148 -4.14 -5.54 11.95
N ALA A 149 -4.99 -6.57 11.91
CA ALA A 149 -5.93 -6.88 13.00
C ALA A 149 -5.24 -7.20 14.32
N ASN A 150 -4.05 -7.83 14.26
CA ASN A 150 -3.26 -8.21 15.44
C ASN A 150 -2.26 -7.12 15.88
N GLY A 151 -2.13 -6.04 15.12
CA GLY A 151 -1.15 -4.99 15.40
C GLY A 151 0.31 -5.39 15.14
N GLU A 152 0.55 -6.36 14.27
CA GLU A 152 1.87 -6.94 13.98
C GLU A 152 2.04 -7.22 12.47
N ASN A 153 3.23 -7.67 12.06
CA ASN A 153 3.44 -8.23 10.74
C ASN A 153 3.12 -9.73 10.79
N TYR A 154 2.19 -10.20 9.95
CA TYR A 154 1.92 -11.63 9.84
C TYR A 154 3.12 -12.35 9.22
N ALA A 155 3.62 -13.38 9.87
CA ALA A 155 4.88 -14.06 9.50
C ALA A 155 4.71 -15.55 9.14
N GLY A 156 3.50 -16.07 9.13
CA GLY A 156 3.22 -17.49 8.86
C GLY A 156 2.80 -17.77 7.42
N PRO A 157 2.84 -19.02 6.98
CA PRO A 157 2.13 -19.43 5.78
C PRO A 157 0.63 -19.34 6.02
N LEU A 158 -0.14 -18.94 5.00
CA LEU A 158 -1.60 -18.92 5.09
C LEU A 158 -2.15 -20.33 5.27
N THR A 159 -3.01 -20.49 6.25
CA THR A 159 -3.78 -21.71 6.47
C THR A 159 -5.20 -21.56 5.91
N GLN A 160 -5.93 -22.67 5.72
CA GLN A 160 -7.34 -22.61 5.31
C GLN A 160 -8.19 -21.82 6.34
N ALA A 161 -7.83 -21.88 7.62
CA ALA A 161 -8.51 -21.11 8.67
C ALA A 161 -8.28 -19.60 8.48
N ASP A 162 -7.09 -19.19 8.05
CA ASP A 162 -6.78 -17.79 7.78
C ASP A 162 -7.52 -17.26 6.55
N LEU A 163 -7.63 -18.07 5.49
CA LEU A 163 -8.40 -17.74 4.28
C LEU A 163 -9.91 -17.58 4.56
N ASN A 164 -10.41 -18.17 5.64
CA ASN A 164 -11.81 -18.08 6.05
C ASN A 164 -12.07 -16.99 7.11
N LYS A 165 -11.05 -16.23 7.52
CA LYS A 165 -11.25 -15.10 8.44
C LYS A 165 -11.91 -13.93 7.73
N ASP A 166 -13.00 -13.46 8.30
CA ASP A 166 -13.71 -12.27 7.82
C ASP A 166 -12.98 -11.01 8.28
N THR A 167 -12.19 -10.45 7.37
CA THR A 167 -11.54 -9.15 7.54
C THR A 167 -11.82 -8.28 6.31
N PRO A 168 -11.87 -6.95 6.42
CA PRO A 168 -12.09 -6.07 5.26
C PRO A 168 -11.02 -6.20 4.16
N TYR A 169 -9.88 -6.82 4.45
CA TYR A 169 -8.80 -7.10 3.52
C TYR A 169 -8.90 -8.49 2.87
N ASN A 170 -9.87 -9.32 3.28
CA ASN A 170 -10.05 -10.63 2.67
C ASN A 170 -10.84 -10.53 1.36
N LEU A 171 -10.12 -10.27 0.27
CA LEU A 171 -10.67 -10.10 -1.07
C LEU A 171 -11.22 -11.41 -1.69
N ARG A 172 -11.18 -12.53 -0.95
CA ARG A 172 -11.92 -13.76 -1.27
C ARG A 172 -13.36 -13.70 -0.78
N MET A 173 -13.64 -12.89 0.24
CA MET A 173 -14.95 -12.74 0.88
C MET A 173 -15.63 -11.42 0.51
N HIS A 174 -14.85 -10.36 0.37
CA HIS A 174 -15.33 -9.01 0.06
C HIS A 174 -15.08 -8.65 -1.40
N GLU A 175 -16.02 -7.92 -1.98
CA GLU A 175 -15.96 -7.40 -3.34
C GLU A 175 -15.19 -6.07 -3.39
N GLY A 176 -14.60 -5.76 -4.54
CA GLY A 176 -13.94 -4.50 -4.79
C GLY A 176 -12.54 -4.40 -4.17
N LEU A 177 -12.10 -3.19 -3.89
CA LEU A 177 -10.79 -2.89 -3.36
C LEU A 177 -10.75 -2.98 -1.82
N PRO A 178 -9.59 -3.30 -1.21
CA PRO A 178 -9.45 -3.23 0.24
C PRO A 178 -9.52 -1.79 0.75
N PRO A 179 -9.73 -1.57 2.07
CA PRO A 179 -9.94 -0.23 2.62
C PRO A 179 -8.75 0.72 2.49
N THR A 180 -7.54 0.19 2.36
CA THR A 180 -6.29 0.95 2.21
C THR A 180 -5.30 0.16 1.35
N PRO A 181 -4.23 0.78 0.88
CA PRO A 181 -3.07 0.04 0.37
C PRO A 181 -2.58 -0.99 1.38
N ILE A 182 -1.98 -2.08 0.91
CA ILE A 182 -1.44 -3.17 1.75
C ILE A 182 0.09 -3.11 1.89
N CYS A 183 0.71 -2.17 1.21
CA CYS A 183 2.14 -1.84 1.30
C CYS A 183 2.40 -0.50 0.63
N ASN A 184 3.64 -0.02 0.72
CA ASN A 184 4.11 1.14 -0.01
C ASN A 184 4.72 0.69 -1.35
N PRO A 185 4.02 0.92 -2.48
CA PRO A 185 4.44 0.45 -3.79
C PRO A 185 5.57 1.30 -4.38
N GLY A 186 6.36 0.71 -5.24
CA GLY A 186 7.31 1.43 -6.08
C GLY A 186 6.63 2.17 -7.24
N LEU A 187 7.36 3.11 -7.85
CA LEU A 187 6.86 3.91 -8.96
C LEU A 187 6.42 3.06 -10.16
N ALA A 188 7.09 1.92 -10.39
CA ALA A 188 6.74 1.02 -11.49
C ALA A 188 5.34 0.39 -11.33
N SER A 189 4.95 0.06 -10.10
CA SER A 189 3.61 -0.47 -9.82
C SER A 189 2.54 0.63 -9.87
N ILE A 190 2.86 1.86 -9.46
CA ILE A 190 1.97 3.03 -9.60
C ILE A 190 1.70 3.31 -11.09
N ARG A 191 2.75 3.36 -11.91
CA ARG A 191 2.61 3.55 -13.37
C ARG A 191 1.81 2.43 -14.02
N ALA A 192 2.03 1.18 -13.61
CA ALA A 192 1.26 0.05 -14.14
C ALA A 192 -0.24 0.11 -13.76
N ALA A 193 -0.57 0.66 -12.60
CA ALA A 193 -1.95 0.91 -12.20
C ALA A 193 -2.61 2.00 -13.06
N LEU A 194 -1.83 3.00 -13.51
CA LEU A 194 -2.32 4.09 -14.38
C LEU A 194 -2.39 3.67 -15.85
N GLU A 195 -1.52 2.75 -16.27
CA GLU A 195 -1.41 2.28 -17.66
C GLU A 195 -1.50 0.74 -17.73
N PRO A 196 -2.68 0.15 -17.39
CA PRO A 196 -2.86 -1.29 -17.46
C PRO A 196 -2.79 -1.79 -18.89
N ALA A 197 -2.33 -3.03 -19.09
CA ALA A 197 -2.41 -3.67 -20.41
C ALA A 197 -3.88 -3.92 -20.78
N ASP A 198 -4.18 -3.83 -22.08
CA ASP A 198 -5.51 -4.19 -22.60
C ASP A 198 -5.54 -5.70 -22.86
N THR A 199 -6.06 -6.45 -21.89
CA THR A 199 -6.17 -7.91 -21.97
C THR A 199 -7.55 -8.40 -21.52
N ASN A 200 -7.88 -9.64 -21.86
CA ASN A 200 -9.07 -10.34 -21.37
C ASN A 200 -8.72 -11.33 -20.23
N TYR A 201 -7.63 -11.11 -19.50
CA TYR A 201 -7.24 -11.97 -18.38
C TYR A 201 -8.11 -11.67 -17.14
N TYR A 202 -8.41 -12.74 -16.38
CA TYR A 202 -9.22 -12.72 -15.16
C TYR A 202 -8.54 -13.46 -14.00
#